data_d0c8210eaac734be57e4a8cf4da52b58
#
_entry.id   d0c8210eaac734be57e4a8cf4da52b58
#
_cell.length_a   1.000
_cell.length_b   1.000
_cell.length_c   1.000
_cell.angle_alpha   90.00
_cell.angle_beta   90.00
_cell.angle_gamma   90.00
#
_symmetry.space_group_name_H-M   'P 1'
#
loop_
_entity.id
_entity.type
_entity.pdbx_description
1 polymer ?
#
loop_
_entity_poly.entity_id
_entity_poly.type
_entity_poly.pdbx_seq_one_letter_code
_entity_poly.pdbx_strand_id
1 'polypeptide(L)'
;MSSDLPSSPAWQQFAAAARSTALDGASLRIIEAAGLQVDLTTQRHSAALDQAGAALLAQQGFEKTRAGLFTGEPINWTEHRAAWHTALRAAQPPAAVADQVLGERRHVRQFVADADARGAWKHVLHLGIGGSDWGPRMIVRALGDKGLHRVVRFAANVDAHDIMQQLGDLDPAQTLVIVASKTFTTAESLANAQIALDWLREAGIADPLSHMAAVTANPRAARDFGVADERIFRFWDWVGGRYSLWSAIHLPIALALGNEAVDELLAGAEAMDQHFLAAPIAANAPVQMALATVANRSVLGYATQAIAPYDSRMAYLVPWAQQLEMESLGKSTTADGAPAGVPTSPVVWGLTGTDSQHTFFQWMHQDAQGTPVDFIACREPDHGFGRNHRILLANCLAQRAALLTGKSYEEALSETQRTESDPAQAALLARHRVHPGGRPSTLIVLPRLTARTLGALLALYEHKVFTQGVLWGINTFDQWGVEFGKVLAKRIIGELDAADGGAGAWKDASTRHWIGLLSQP
;
A
#
# COMPACT_ATOMS: atom_id res chain seq x y z
N MET A 1 -17.74 -22.81 -4.08
CA MET A 1 -17.44 -21.72 -5.05
C MET A 1 -17.19 -22.40 -6.38
N SER A 2 -17.66 -21.83 -7.51
CA SER A 2 -17.44 -22.44 -8.83
C SER A 2 -15.96 -22.39 -9.14
N SER A 3 -15.35 -23.54 -9.45
CA SER A 3 -13.92 -23.67 -9.80
C SER A 3 -13.52 -22.98 -11.12
N ASP A 4 -14.48 -22.43 -11.86
CA ASP A 4 -14.27 -21.76 -13.15
C ASP A 4 -15.00 -20.42 -13.17
N LEU A 5 -14.35 -19.39 -12.61
CA LEU A 5 -14.90 -18.03 -12.56
C LEU A 5 -15.33 -17.51 -13.94
N PRO A 6 -14.51 -17.63 -15.03
CA PRO A 6 -14.87 -17.12 -16.34
C PRO A 6 -16.13 -17.71 -16.96
N SER A 7 -16.45 -18.96 -16.66
CA SER A 7 -17.64 -19.63 -17.20
C SER A 7 -18.89 -19.43 -16.36
N SER A 8 -18.76 -18.83 -15.16
CA SER A 8 -19.91 -18.61 -14.29
C SER A 8 -20.88 -17.58 -14.87
N PRO A 9 -22.22 -17.79 -14.74
CA PRO A 9 -23.20 -16.86 -15.28
C PRO A 9 -23.06 -15.44 -14.73
N ALA A 10 -22.76 -15.26 -13.44
CA ALA A 10 -22.58 -13.95 -12.83
C ALA A 10 -21.34 -13.23 -13.39
N TRP A 11 -20.22 -13.94 -13.59
CA TRP A 11 -19.05 -13.35 -14.25
C TRP A 11 -19.35 -12.93 -15.69
N GLN A 12 -20.00 -13.78 -16.47
CA GLN A 12 -20.35 -13.47 -17.85
C GLN A 12 -21.26 -12.24 -17.95
N GLN A 13 -22.25 -12.14 -17.06
CA GLN A 13 -23.12 -10.94 -16.97
C GLN A 13 -22.31 -9.69 -16.59
N PHE A 14 -21.43 -9.80 -15.59
CA PHE A 14 -20.57 -8.69 -15.19
C PHE A 14 -19.64 -8.26 -16.32
N ALA A 15 -18.99 -9.19 -16.99
CA ALA A 15 -18.10 -8.92 -18.10
C ALA A 15 -18.83 -8.29 -19.31
N ALA A 16 -20.04 -8.78 -19.63
CA ALA A 16 -20.88 -8.19 -20.68
C ALA A 16 -21.31 -6.77 -20.33
N ALA A 17 -21.76 -6.53 -19.10
CA ALA A 17 -22.15 -5.21 -18.63
C ALA A 17 -20.94 -4.23 -18.62
N ALA A 18 -19.78 -4.66 -18.18
CA ALA A 18 -18.56 -3.83 -18.19
C ALA A 18 -18.13 -3.43 -19.61
N ARG A 19 -18.23 -4.34 -20.60
CA ARG A 19 -17.91 -4.02 -21.99
C ARG A 19 -18.92 -3.08 -22.64
N SER A 20 -20.22 -3.24 -22.34
CA SER A 20 -21.30 -2.44 -22.95
C SER A 20 -21.50 -1.08 -22.29
N THR A 21 -21.03 -0.88 -21.05
CA THR A 21 -21.17 0.40 -20.35
C THR A 21 -20.19 1.43 -20.93
N ALA A 22 -20.71 2.57 -21.36
CA ALA A 22 -19.88 3.67 -21.85
C ALA A 22 -18.99 4.28 -20.74
N LEU A 23 -17.87 4.86 -21.15
CA LEU A 23 -17.03 5.71 -20.32
C LEU A 23 -17.12 7.14 -20.89
N ASP A 24 -18.15 7.87 -20.52
CA ASP A 24 -18.45 9.20 -21.05
C ASP A 24 -18.36 10.32 -19.99
N GLY A 25 -18.36 9.95 -18.70
CA GLY A 25 -18.36 10.90 -17.60
C GLY A 25 -19.62 11.75 -17.48
N ALA A 26 -20.72 11.37 -18.17
CA ALA A 26 -21.93 12.18 -18.27
C ALA A 26 -22.78 12.19 -16.99
N SER A 27 -22.69 11.12 -16.19
CA SER A 27 -23.47 10.96 -14.96
C SER A 27 -22.58 11.04 -13.72
N LEU A 28 -22.84 12.02 -12.88
CA LEU A 28 -22.08 12.21 -11.63
C LEU A 28 -22.26 11.01 -10.70
N ARG A 29 -21.14 10.45 -10.22
CA ARG A 29 -21.12 9.36 -9.26
C ARG A 29 -20.08 9.60 -8.18
N ILE A 30 -20.49 10.22 -7.09
CA ILE A 30 -19.65 10.49 -5.92
C ILE A 30 -20.21 9.73 -4.73
N ILE A 31 -19.34 9.04 -3.99
CA ILE A 31 -19.66 8.32 -2.77
C ILE A 31 -18.93 8.99 -1.61
N GLU A 32 -19.66 9.39 -0.59
CA GLU A 32 -19.08 9.86 0.66
C GLU A 32 -18.78 8.68 1.59
N ALA A 33 -17.55 8.58 2.07
CA ALA A 33 -17.07 7.47 2.89
C ALA A 33 -16.07 7.95 3.94
N ALA A 34 -16.42 7.85 5.22
CA ALA A 34 -15.55 8.21 6.35
C ALA A 34 -14.90 9.62 6.24
N GLY A 35 -15.65 10.60 5.73
CA GLY A 35 -15.18 11.96 5.49
C GLY A 35 -14.39 12.17 4.20
N LEU A 36 -14.23 11.14 3.38
CA LEU A 36 -13.66 11.21 2.03
C LEU A 36 -14.78 11.31 0.98
N GLN A 37 -14.48 11.92 -0.15
CA GLN A 37 -15.34 11.85 -1.34
C GLN A 37 -14.63 11.02 -2.41
N VAL A 38 -15.26 9.94 -2.86
CA VAL A 38 -14.75 9.04 -3.89
C VAL A 38 -15.58 9.24 -5.15
N ASP A 39 -15.01 9.92 -6.12
CA ASP A 39 -15.63 10.23 -7.40
C ASP A 39 -15.26 9.18 -8.46
N LEU A 40 -16.26 8.39 -8.82
CA LEU A 40 -16.21 7.34 -9.84
C LEU A 40 -16.85 7.77 -11.17
N THR A 41 -17.17 9.05 -11.35
CA THR A 41 -17.81 9.59 -12.55
C THR A 41 -17.08 9.20 -13.83
N THR A 42 -15.76 9.15 -13.79
CA THR A 42 -14.91 8.76 -14.91
C THR A 42 -14.44 7.30 -14.83
N GLN A 43 -15.20 6.45 -14.18
CA GLN A 43 -15.16 4.99 -14.31
C GLN A 43 -16.40 4.53 -15.10
N ARG A 44 -16.39 3.32 -15.65
CA ARG A 44 -17.60 2.74 -16.23
C ARG A 44 -18.59 2.44 -15.12
N HIS A 45 -19.77 3.01 -15.19
CA HIS A 45 -20.86 2.76 -14.24
C HIS A 45 -22.22 2.82 -14.91
N SER A 46 -23.11 1.90 -14.51
CA SER A 46 -24.50 1.86 -14.95
C SER A 46 -25.28 0.97 -13.98
N ALA A 47 -26.61 1.12 -13.95
CA ALA A 47 -27.45 0.25 -13.14
C ALA A 47 -27.27 -1.24 -13.47
N ALA A 48 -27.06 -1.58 -14.75
CA ALA A 48 -26.81 -2.95 -15.18
C ALA A 48 -25.47 -3.49 -14.65
N LEU A 49 -24.41 -2.67 -14.67
CA LEU A 49 -23.10 -3.05 -14.14
C LEU A 49 -23.13 -3.19 -12.61
N ASP A 50 -23.84 -2.31 -11.91
CA ASP A 50 -24.02 -2.39 -10.46
C ASP A 50 -24.77 -3.67 -10.07
N GLN A 51 -25.85 -4.00 -10.78
CA GLN A 51 -26.60 -5.24 -10.55
C GLN A 51 -25.77 -6.49 -10.82
N ALA A 52 -25.03 -6.51 -11.92
CA ALA A 52 -24.15 -7.61 -12.26
C ALA A 52 -22.99 -7.77 -11.26
N GLY A 53 -22.42 -6.65 -10.81
CA GLY A 53 -21.39 -6.64 -9.75
C GLY A 53 -21.92 -7.17 -8.42
N ALA A 54 -23.12 -6.78 -8.02
CA ALA A 54 -23.77 -7.30 -6.82
C ALA A 54 -24.05 -8.82 -6.92
N ALA A 55 -24.49 -9.29 -8.09
CA ALA A 55 -24.70 -10.72 -8.33
C ALA A 55 -23.39 -11.51 -8.27
N LEU A 56 -22.29 -10.96 -8.79
CA LEU A 56 -20.96 -11.57 -8.72
C LEU A 56 -20.46 -11.64 -7.28
N LEU A 57 -20.59 -10.57 -6.51
CA LEU A 57 -20.25 -10.54 -5.08
C LEU A 57 -21.04 -11.58 -4.29
N ALA A 58 -22.34 -11.70 -4.55
CA ALA A 58 -23.20 -12.70 -3.91
C ALA A 58 -22.76 -14.14 -4.25
N GLN A 59 -22.46 -14.40 -5.54
CA GLN A 59 -21.93 -15.71 -5.97
C GLN A 59 -20.62 -16.07 -5.28
N GLN A 60 -19.73 -15.09 -5.08
CA GLN A 60 -18.44 -15.27 -4.42
C GLN A 60 -18.52 -15.30 -2.88
N GLY A 61 -19.72 -15.19 -2.32
CA GLY A 61 -19.92 -15.26 -0.86
C GLY A 61 -19.36 -14.06 -0.10
N PHE A 62 -19.39 -12.89 -0.73
CA PHE A 62 -18.80 -11.66 -0.18
C PHE A 62 -19.28 -11.33 1.24
N GLU A 63 -20.58 -11.40 1.51
CA GLU A 63 -21.13 -11.05 2.82
C GLU A 63 -20.59 -11.94 3.94
N LYS A 64 -20.48 -13.23 3.68
CA LYS A 64 -19.90 -14.18 4.63
C LYS A 64 -18.42 -13.89 4.89
N THR A 65 -17.64 -13.69 3.81
CA THR A 65 -16.20 -13.45 3.92
C THR A 65 -15.94 -12.09 4.57
N ARG A 66 -16.75 -11.06 4.25
CA ARG A 66 -16.71 -9.75 4.90
C ARG A 66 -17.00 -9.86 6.40
N ALA A 67 -18.03 -10.59 6.80
CA ALA A 67 -18.31 -10.85 8.21
C ALA A 67 -17.10 -11.50 8.89
N GLY A 68 -16.48 -12.51 8.27
CA GLY A 68 -15.29 -13.20 8.79
C GLY A 68 -14.10 -12.27 9.03
N LEU A 69 -13.92 -11.22 8.22
CA LEU A 69 -12.89 -10.20 8.41
C LEU A 69 -13.05 -9.42 9.73
N PHE A 70 -14.28 -9.30 10.22
CA PHE A 70 -14.58 -8.57 11.47
C PHE A 70 -14.82 -9.47 12.68
N THR A 71 -15.16 -10.75 12.47
CA THR A 71 -15.41 -11.71 13.56
C THR A 71 -14.20 -12.57 13.91
N GLY A 72 -13.13 -12.52 13.08
CA GLY A 72 -11.92 -13.32 13.31
C GLY A 72 -12.03 -14.76 12.83
N GLU A 73 -12.92 -15.04 11.90
CA GLU A 73 -12.93 -16.35 11.24
C GLU A 73 -11.64 -16.58 10.43
N PRO A 74 -11.23 -17.85 10.21
CA PRO A 74 -9.98 -18.17 9.53
C PRO A 74 -10.09 -17.97 8.00
N ILE A 75 -10.32 -16.72 7.57
CA ILE A 75 -10.44 -16.33 6.15
C ILE A 75 -9.11 -16.37 5.39
N ASN A 76 -7.98 -16.45 6.07
CA ASN A 76 -6.70 -16.83 5.49
C ASN A 76 -6.59 -18.37 5.49
N TRP A 77 -7.26 -18.99 4.54
CA TRP A 77 -7.47 -20.45 4.54
C TRP A 77 -6.20 -21.26 4.24
N THR A 78 -5.21 -20.74 3.52
CA THR A 78 -3.96 -21.46 3.22
C THR A 78 -3.03 -21.54 4.43
N GLU A 79 -3.16 -20.63 5.37
CA GLU A 79 -2.41 -20.59 6.63
C GLU A 79 -3.28 -20.94 7.86
N HIS A 80 -4.57 -21.28 7.66
CA HIS A 80 -5.55 -21.68 8.69
C HIS A 80 -5.67 -20.68 9.85
N ARG A 81 -5.67 -19.37 9.55
CA ARG A 81 -5.76 -18.33 10.57
C ARG A 81 -6.67 -17.17 10.16
N ALA A 82 -7.07 -16.38 11.13
CA ALA A 82 -7.78 -15.14 10.89
C ALA A 82 -6.89 -14.12 10.14
N ALA A 83 -7.52 -13.16 9.48
CA ALA A 83 -6.92 -11.91 9.04
C ALA A 83 -7.71 -10.78 9.70
N TRP A 84 -7.33 -10.42 10.92
CA TRP A 84 -8.19 -9.64 11.83
C TRP A 84 -7.62 -8.26 12.15
N HIS A 85 -6.97 -7.64 11.18
CA HIS A 85 -6.39 -6.30 11.32
C HIS A 85 -7.44 -5.23 11.68
N THR A 86 -8.72 -5.42 11.33
CA THR A 86 -9.82 -4.53 11.72
C THR A 86 -9.99 -4.45 13.25
N ALA A 87 -9.75 -5.55 14.00
CA ALA A 87 -9.79 -5.54 15.45
C ALA A 87 -8.72 -4.62 16.07
N LEU A 88 -7.59 -4.42 15.38
CA LEU A 88 -6.50 -3.56 15.86
C LEU A 88 -6.85 -2.08 15.87
N ARG A 89 -7.84 -1.63 15.09
CA ARG A 89 -8.23 -0.22 14.96
C ARG A 89 -9.61 0.09 15.51
N ALA A 90 -10.38 -0.93 15.88
CA ALA A 90 -11.67 -0.76 16.53
C ALA A 90 -11.52 -0.08 17.90
N ALA A 91 -12.36 0.92 18.21
CA ALA A 91 -12.41 1.54 19.53
C ALA A 91 -12.83 0.51 20.61
N GLN A 92 -13.72 -0.42 20.21
CA GLN A 92 -14.14 -1.56 21.00
C GLN A 92 -13.78 -2.85 20.24
N PRO A 93 -12.58 -3.40 20.42
CA PRO A 93 -12.20 -4.65 19.77
C PRO A 93 -13.13 -5.79 20.19
N PRO A 94 -13.31 -6.81 19.34
CA PRO A 94 -14.07 -8.01 19.69
C PRO A 94 -13.57 -8.66 20.98
N ALA A 95 -14.50 -9.12 21.83
CA ALA A 95 -14.21 -9.62 23.17
C ALA A 95 -13.08 -10.68 23.21
N ALA A 96 -12.97 -11.52 22.19
CA ALA A 96 -11.95 -12.56 22.10
C ALA A 96 -10.50 -12.03 22.08
N VAL A 97 -10.29 -10.78 21.66
CA VAL A 97 -8.95 -10.15 21.53
C VAL A 97 -8.87 -8.79 22.25
N ALA A 98 -9.95 -8.32 22.86
CA ALA A 98 -10.02 -6.98 23.44
C ALA A 98 -8.93 -6.72 24.48
N ASP A 99 -8.73 -7.62 25.42
CA ASP A 99 -7.71 -7.46 26.48
C ASP A 99 -6.30 -7.39 25.91
N GLN A 100 -6.01 -8.20 24.89
CA GLN A 100 -4.72 -8.22 24.20
C GLN A 100 -4.49 -6.90 23.45
N VAL A 101 -5.44 -6.50 22.60
CA VAL A 101 -5.32 -5.29 21.76
C VAL A 101 -5.26 -4.03 22.63
N LEU A 102 -6.18 -3.88 23.58
CA LEU A 102 -6.21 -2.70 24.45
C LEU A 102 -5.02 -2.69 25.43
N GLY A 103 -4.57 -3.88 25.88
CA GLY A 103 -3.37 -4.02 26.70
C GLY A 103 -2.14 -3.49 25.98
N GLU A 104 -1.92 -3.92 24.74
CA GLU A 104 -0.77 -3.50 23.94
C GLU A 104 -0.84 -2.01 23.54
N ARG A 105 -2.02 -1.50 23.21
CA ARG A 105 -2.21 -0.04 23.00
C ARG A 105 -1.81 0.75 24.26
N ARG A 106 -2.21 0.32 25.45
CA ARG A 106 -1.80 0.97 26.70
C ARG A 106 -0.30 0.88 26.91
N HIS A 107 0.34 -0.26 26.60
CA HIS A 107 1.78 -0.44 26.70
C HIS A 107 2.54 0.55 25.79
N VAL A 108 2.17 0.65 24.52
CA VAL A 108 2.75 1.64 23.60
C VAL A 108 2.56 3.07 24.12
N ARG A 109 1.34 3.43 24.51
CA ARG A 109 1.01 4.78 25.02
C ARG A 109 1.82 5.15 26.24
N GLN A 110 1.94 4.22 27.20
CA GLN A 110 2.70 4.43 28.43
C GLN A 110 4.19 4.61 28.13
N PHE A 111 4.76 3.76 27.26
CA PHE A 111 6.15 3.87 26.85
C PHE A 111 6.47 5.24 26.24
N VAL A 112 5.61 5.72 25.32
CA VAL A 112 5.77 7.04 24.69
C VAL A 112 5.63 8.15 25.73
N ALA A 113 4.62 8.10 26.61
CA ALA A 113 4.42 9.09 27.68
C ALA A 113 5.61 9.14 28.66
N ASP A 114 6.16 7.99 29.04
CA ASP A 114 7.33 7.89 29.89
C ASP A 114 8.60 8.44 29.20
N ALA A 115 8.74 8.21 27.91
CA ALA A 115 9.83 8.75 27.11
C ALA A 115 9.72 10.29 27.01
N ASP A 116 8.51 10.82 26.82
CA ASP A 116 8.25 12.26 26.77
C ASP A 116 8.53 12.93 28.14
N ALA A 117 8.04 12.35 29.23
CA ALA A 117 8.23 12.87 30.57
C ALA A 117 9.72 12.92 30.99
N ARG A 118 10.53 11.97 30.51
CA ARG A 118 11.97 11.91 30.78
C ARG A 118 12.81 12.72 29.77
N GLY A 119 12.22 13.24 28.69
CA GLY A 119 12.96 13.83 27.58
C GLY A 119 13.89 12.80 26.91
N ALA A 120 13.53 11.51 26.98
CA ALA A 120 14.34 10.43 26.43
C ALA A 120 14.22 10.36 24.92
N TRP A 121 15.35 10.09 24.28
CA TRP A 121 15.47 9.85 22.84
C TRP A 121 15.05 11.08 22.00
N LYS A 122 15.99 11.71 21.34
CA LYS A 122 15.74 12.73 20.31
C LYS A 122 15.54 12.10 18.93
N HIS A 123 16.09 10.91 18.76
CA HIS A 123 16.13 10.18 17.51
C HIS A 123 15.55 8.79 17.68
N VAL A 124 14.92 8.30 16.63
CA VAL A 124 14.46 6.92 16.51
C VAL A 124 15.02 6.36 15.20
N LEU A 125 15.76 5.26 15.26
CA LEU A 125 16.14 4.47 14.11
C LEU A 125 15.21 3.26 14.02
N HIS A 126 14.36 3.22 13.01
CA HIS A 126 13.41 2.13 12.79
C HIS A 126 13.94 1.16 11.75
N LEU A 127 14.14 -0.09 12.15
CA LEU A 127 14.64 -1.18 11.33
C LEU A 127 13.49 -2.16 11.06
N GLY A 128 12.94 -2.11 9.86
CA GLY A 128 11.84 -2.96 9.43
C GLY A 128 11.82 -3.05 7.91
N ILE A 129 11.20 -4.06 7.35
CA ILE A 129 11.07 -4.23 5.90
C ILE A 129 9.63 -4.53 5.50
N GLY A 130 9.23 -4.10 4.30
CA GLY A 130 7.89 -4.34 3.78
C GLY A 130 6.80 -3.72 4.65
N GLY A 131 5.86 -4.53 5.14
CA GLY A 131 4.75 -4.05 6.00
C GLY A 131 5.19 -3.47 7.34
N SER A 132 6.38 -3.84 7.83
CA SER A 132 6.95 -3.23 9.03
C SER A 132 7.61 -1.86 8.78
N ASP A 133 7.76 -1.45 7.51
CA ASP A 133 8.42 -0.19 7.12
C ASP A 133 7.47 0.78 6.42
N TRP A 134 6.82 0.35 5.31
CA TRP A 134 6.09 1.26 4.41
C TRP A 134 4.99 2.05 5.12
N GLY A 135 4.22 1.41 6.01
CA GLY A 135 3.15 2.07 6.74
C GLY A 135 3.67 3.19 7.65
N PRO A 136 4.53 2.89 8.63
CA PRO A 136 5.12 3.89 9.52
C PRO A 136 5.88 5.00 8.79
N ARG A 137 6.73 4.66 7.81
CA ARG A 137 7.50 5.61 7.00
C ARG A 137 6.58 6.59 6.28
N MET A 138 5.52 6.07 5.65
CA MET A 138 4.53 6.90 4.95
C MET A 138 3.83 7.88 5.89
N ILE A 139 3.35 7.41 7.05
CA ILE A 139 2.62 8.25 8.00
C ILE A 139 3.52 9.35 8.57
N VAL A 140 4.73 8.99 9.02
CA VAL A 140 5.69 9.97 9.57
C VAL A 140 6.05 11.00 8.49
N ARG A 141 6.25 10.58 7.25
CA ARG A 141 6.54 11.50 6.13
C ARG A 141 5.34 12.38 5.78
N ALA A 142 4.14 11.82 5.80
CA ALA A 142 2.93 12.55 5.42
C ALA A 142 2.51 13.62 6.44
N LEU A 143 2.76 13.38 7.72
CA LEU A 143 2.24 14.22 8.80
C LEU A 143 3.33 14.98 9.58
N GLY A 144 4.60 14.71 9.31
CA GLY A 144 5.73 15.26 10.06
C GLY A 144 6.15 16.67 9.65
N ASP A 145 5.54 17.29 8.66
CA ASP A 145 5.85 18.62 8.15
C ASP A 145 5.56 19.74 9.15
N LYS A 146 4.70 19.51 10.12
CA LYS A 146 4.34 20.45 11.21
C LYS A 146 5.22 20.33 12.45
N GLY A 147 6.25 19.53 12.38
CA GLY A 147 7.16 19.26 13.47
C GLY A 147 7.02 17.84 14.02
N LEU A 148 8.11 17.31 14.50
CA LEU A 148 8.21 16.00 15.09
C LEU A 148 8.65 16.13 16.55
N HIS A 149 8.08 15.31 17.43
CA HIS A 149 8.57 15.14 18.80
C HIS A 149 9.97 14.50 18.79
N ARG A 150 10.19 13.57 17.85
CA ARG A 150 11.46 12.88 17.61
C ARG A 150 11.71 12.73 16.12
N VAL A 151 12.95 12.87 15.70
CA VAL A 151 13.36 12.60 14.33
C VAL A 151 13.42 11.10 14.13
N VAL A 152 12.59 10.56 13.22
CA VAL A 152 12.58 9.13 12.89
C VAL A 152 13.31 8.90 11.58
N ARG A 153 14.27 7.99 11.60
CA ARG A 153 14.98 7.46 10.43
C ARG A 153 14.57 6.02 10.20
N PHE A 154 14.46 5.63 8.94
CA PHE A 154 13.99 4.30 8.53
C PHE A 154 15.05 3.62 7.68
N ALA A 155 15.57 2.47 8.12
CA ALA A 155 16.44 1.62 7.34
C ALA A 155 15.77 0.25 7.13
N ALA A 156 15.56 -0.11 5.87
CA ALA A 156 14.83 -1.32 5.48
C ALA A 156 15.67 -2.28 4.65
N ASN A 157 16.58 -1.78 3.83
CA ASN A 157 17.39 -2.59 2.95
C ASN A 157 18.57 -3.22 3.70
N VAL A 158 18.95 -4.43 3.30
CA VAL A 158 20.17 -5.10 3.79
C VAL A 158 21.45 -4.48 3.20
N ASP A 159 21.34 -3.71 2.10
CA ASP A 159 22.46 -2.90 1.60
C ASP A 159 22.89 -1.92 2.70
N ALA A 160 24.12 -2.08 3.18
CA ALA A 160 24.66 -1.29 4.27
C ALA A 160 24.67 0.23 3.99
N HIS A 161 24.63 0.66 2.73
CA HIS A 161 24.49 2.08 2.37
C HIS A 161 23.19 2.68 2.92
N ASP A 162 22.10 1.91 2.98
CA ASP A 162 20.82 2.40 3.55
C ASP A 162 21.00 2.74 5.03
N ILE A 163 21.44 1.80 5.86
CA ILE A 163 21.60 2.07 7.29
C ILE A 163 22.71 3.09 7.59
N MET A 164 23.84 3.06 6.87
CA MET A 164 24.94 4.02 7.03
C MET A 164 24.44 5.47 6.79
N GLN A 165 23.61 5.68 5.76
CA GLN A 165 23.02 6.99 5.49
C GLN A 165 22.11 7.44 6.64
N GLN A 166 21.37 6.52 7.26
CA GLN A 166 20.47 6.87 8.35
C GLN A 166 21.23 7.16 9.67
N LEU A 167 22.34 6.47 9.92
CA LEU A 167 23.16 6.66 11.13
C LEU A 167 23.95 7.98 11.14
N GLY A 168 24.33 8.51 9.97
CA GLY A 168 25.32 9.58 9.83
C GLY A 168 25.03 10.85 10.63
N ASP A 169 23.76 11.21 10.82
CA ASP A 169 23.34 12.42 11.53
C ASP A 169 22.74 12.14 12.92
N LEU A 170 22.79 10.89 13.39
CA LEU A 170 22.20 10.51 14.67
C LEU A 170 23.23 10.57 15.80
N ASP A 171 22.78 11.06 16.97
CA ASP A 171 23.53 10.96 18.22
C ASP A 171 23.24 9.59 18.89
N PRO A 172 24.21 8.68 18.99
CA PRO A 172 24.01 7.38 19.60
C PRO A 172 23.40 7.43 20.99
N ALA A 173 23.85 8.39 21.83
CA ALA A 173 23.37 8.54 23.20
C ALA A 173 21.91 9.01 23.28
N GLN A 174 21.36 9.57 22.20
CA GLN A 174 19.99 10.10 22.12
C GLN A 174 19.11 9.29 21.14
N THR A 175 19.56 8.10 20.73
CA THR A 175 18.85 7.30 19.71
C THR A 175 18.23 6.04 20.32
N LEU A 176 16.93 5.84 20.07
CA LEU A 176 16.24 4.57 20.27
C LEU A 176 16.24 3.79 18.94
N VAL A 177 16.68 2.54 18.97
CA VAL A 177 16.63 1.62 17.83
C VAL A 177 15.42 0.70 17.98
N ILE A 178 14.50 0.71 17.01
CA ILE A 178 13.32 -0.18 16.98
C ILE A 178 13.54 -1.25 15.92
N VAL A 179 13.58 -2.52 16.32
CA VAL A 179 13.64 -3.67 15.41
C VAL A 179 12.23 -4.23 15.22
N ALA A 180 11.65 -4.02 14.04
CA ALA A 180 10.30 -4.42 13.70
C ALA A 180 10.30 -5.62 12.75
N SER A 181 9.96 -6.80 13.27
CA SER A 181 9.91 -8.05 12.48
C SER A 181 8.90 -9.02 13.09
N LYS A 182 7.92 -9.49 12.29
CA LYS A 182 6.87 -10.41 12.78
C LYS A 182 7.47 -11.65 13.44
N THR A 183 8.41 -12.30 12.79
CA THR A 183 9.06 -13.53 13.30
C THR A 183 10.29 -13.27 14.16
N PHE A 184 10.83 -12.06 14.09
CA PHE A 184 12.13 -11.68 14.65
C PHE A 184 13.28 -12.57 14.15
N THR A 185 13.17 -13.01 12.88
CA THR A 185 14.16 -13.88 12.18
C THR A 185 14.43 -13.37 10.76
N THR A 186 13.91 -12.19 10.40
CA THR A 186 14.10 -11.58 9.08
C THR A 186 15.57 -11.16 8.96
N ALA A 187 16.29 -11.74 7.99
CA ALA A 187 17.73 -11.58 7.85
C ALA A 187 18.15 -10.11 7.71
N GLU A 188 17.43 -9.35 6.89
CA GLU A 188 17.67 -7.92 6.65
C GLU A 188 17.54 -7.09 7.93
N SER A 189 16.46 -7.31 8.68
CA SER A 189 16.22 -6.57 9.92
C SER A 189 17.24 -6.91 11.01
N LEU A 190 17.67 -8.18 11.11
CA LEU A 190 18.66 -8.60 12.10
C LEU A 190 20.08 -8.17 11.72
N ALA A 191 20.44 -8.18 10.44
CA ALA A 191 21.72 -7.65 9.97
C ALA A 191 21.85 -6.15 10.30
N ASN A 192 20.81 -5.37 9.99
CA ASN A 192 20.78 -3.94 10.33
C ASN A 192 20.75 -3.72 11.86
N ALA A 193 20.07 -4.57 12.63
CA ALA A 193 20.07 -4.48 14.09
C ALA A 193 21.47 -4.71 14.69
N GLN A 194 22.23 -5.64 14.10
CA GLN A 194 23.61 -5.87 14.53
C GLN A 194 24.51 -4.67 14.24
N ILE A 195 24.40 -4.07 13.04
CA ILE A 195 25.13 -2.84 12.68
C ILE A 195 24.80 -1.71 13.67
N ALA A 196 23.51 -1.51 13.97
CA ALA A 196 23.09 -0.48 14.93
C ALA A 196 23.61 -0.75 16.35
N LEU A 197 23.64 -2.02 16.77
CA LEU A 197 24.18 -2.43 18.06
C LEU A 197 25.69 -2.17 18.16
N ASP A 198 26.44 -2.46 17.10
CA ASP A 198 27.89 -2.21 17.04
C ASP A 198 28.19 -0.71 17.00
N TRP A 199 27.39 0.08 16.27
CA TRP A 199 27.46 1.54 16.26
C TRP A 199 27.26 2.16 17.67
N LEU A 200 26.31 1.63 18.47
CA LEU A 200 26.12 2.04 19.86
C LEU A 200 27.32 1.69 20.75
N ARG A 201 27.91 0.48 20.55
CA ARG A 201 29.11 0.03 21.28
C ARG A 201 30.34 0.89 20.97
N GLU A 202 30.58 1.18 19.70
CA GLU A 202 31.68 2.02 19.23
C GLU A 202 31.58 3.45 19.76
N ALA A 203 30.35 3.94 19.98
CA ALA A 203 30.09 5.22 20.62
C ALA A 203 30.30 5.21 22.16
N GLY A 204 30.68 4.06 22.75
CA GLY A 204 30.94 3.94 24.19
C GLY A 204 29.70 3.84 25.06
N ILE A 205 28.53 3.47 24.50
CA ILE A 205 27.31 3.24 25.29
C ILE A 205 27.51 1.99 26.15
N ALA A 206 27.43 2.14 27.46
CA ALA A 206 27.73 1.06 28.42
C ALA A 206 26.73 -0.11 28.33
N ASP A 207 25.46 0.18 28.08
CA ASP A 207 24.41 -0.81 27.85
C ASP A 207 23.68 -0.50 26.52
N PRO A 208 24.22 -0.96 25.37
CA PRO A 208 23.61 -0.73 24.07
C PRO A 208 22.20 -1.32 23.92
N LEU A 209 21.92 -2.45 24.62
CA LEU A 209 20.62 -3.08 24.59
C LEU A 209 19.53 -2.23 25.27
N SER A 210 19.90 -1.34 26.20
CA SER A 210 18.94 -0.38 26.78
C SER A 210 18.41 0.65 25.77
N HIS A 211 19.09 0.81 24.63
CA HIS A 211 18.69 1.65 23.50
C HIS A 211 17.86 0.90 22.46
N MET A 212 17.54 -0.38 22.70
CA MET A 212 16.82 -1.21 21.73
C MET A 212 15.39 -1.51 22.20
N ALA A 213 14.45 -1.48 21.23
CA ALA A 213 13.08 -1.94 21.37
C ALA A 213 12.75 -2.91 20.23
N ALA A 214 11.84 -3.84 20.49
CA ALA A 214 11.38 -4.82 19.51
C ALA A 214 9.88 -4.69 19.26
N VAL A 215 9.45 -4.80 18.00
CA VAL A 215 8.04 -4.93 17.63
C VAL A 215 7.87 -6.26 16.91
N THR A 216 7.18 -7.23 17.55
CA THR A 216 7.20 -8.63 17.05
C THR A 216 5.99 -9.45 17.48
N ALA A 217 5.67 -10.49 16.71
CA ALA A 217 4.78 -11.57 17.13
C ALA A 217 5.54 -12.72 17.84
N ASN A 218 6.87 -12.65 17.92
CA ASN A 218 7.72 -13.63 18.59
C ASN A 218 8.56 -12.99 19.72
N PRO A 219 7.96 -12.70 20.89
CA PRO A 219 8.66 -12.06 22.00
C PRO A 219 9.84 -12.87 22.53
N ARG A 220 9.81 -14.20 22.38
CA ARG A 220 10.91 -15.06 22.81
C ARG A 220 12.19 -14.75 22.02
N ALA A 221 12.10 -14.66 20.69
CA ALA A 221 13.27 -14.35 19.87
C ALA A 221 13.84 -12.95 20.17
N ALA A 222 12.98 -11.98 20.52
CA ALA A 222 13.43 -10.66 20.94
C ALA A 222 14.18 -10.68 22.28
N ARG A 223 13.72 -11.49 23.26
CA ARG A 223 14.45 -11.71 24.52
C ARG A 223 15.78 -12.43 24.28
N ASP A 224 15.78 -13.46 23.43
CA ASP A 224 17.00 -14.21 23.10
C ASP A 224 18.04 -13.30 22.42
N PHE A 225 17.61 -12.25 21.71
CA PHE A 225 18.46 -11.18 21.17
C PHE A 225 18.98 -10.21 22.25
N GLY A 226 18.32 -10.15 23.41
CA GLY A 226 18.71 -9.31 24.55
C GLY A 226 17.81 -8.10 24.82
N VAL A 227 16.68 -7.95 24.11
CA VAL A 227 15.73 -6.85 24.36
C VAL A 227 14.93 -7.14 25.64
N ALA A 228 14.89 -6.17 26.54
CA ALA A 228 14.15 -6.29 27.81
C ALA A 228 12.62 -6.29 27.59
N ASP A 229 11.89 -7.01 28.42
CA ASP A 229 10.44 -7.26 28.28
C ASP A 229 9.61 -5.98 28.18
N GLU A 230 9.96 -4.94 28.90
CA GLU A 230 9.25 -3.65 28.90
C GLU A 230 9.44 -2.87 27.59
N ARG A 231 10.35 -3.28 26.73
CA ARG A 231 10.61 -2.71 25.39
C ARG A 231 10.27 -3.69 24.26
N ILE A 232 9.54 -4.78 24.57
CA ILE A 232 9.01 -5.72 23.57
C ILE A 232 7.53 -5.44 23.35
N PHE A 233 7.21 -4.88 22.20
CA PHE A 233 5.85 -4.55 21.77
C PHE A 233 5.31 -5.64 20.87
N ARG A 234 4.09 -6.10 21.16
CA ARG A 234 3.55 -7.33 20.57
C ARG A 234 2.52 -7.03 19.51
N PHE A 235 2.45 -7.92 18.55
CA PHE A 235 1.28 -8.15 17.72
C PHE A 235 1.12 -9.66 17.49
N TRP A 236 0.14 -10.10 16.70
CA TRP A 236 -0.28 -11.50 16.73
C TRP A 236 -0.21 -12.12 15.34
N ASP A 237 -0.24 -13.46 15.27
CA ASP A 237 -0.16 -14.23 14.04
C ASP A 237 -1.29 -13.95 13.05
N TRP A 238 -2.47 -13.58 13.58
CA TRP A 238 -3.61 -13.16 12.77
C TRP A 238 -3.46 -11.76 12.13
N VAL A 239 -2.34 -11.10 12.31
CA VAL A 239 -1.99 -9.84 11.66
C VAL A 239 -1.07 -10.12 10.49
N GLY A 240 -1.54 -9.90 9.27
CA GLY A 240 -0.71 -9.93 8.06
C GLY A 240 0.32 -8.79 8.04
N GLY A 241 1.53 -9.04 7.51
CA GLY A 241 2.60 -8.02 7.50
C GLY A 241 2.17 -6.70 6.86
N ARG A 242 1.63 -6.73 5.65
CA ARG A 242 1.15 -5.55 4.92
C ARG A 242 -0.12 -4.89 5.49
N TYR A 243 -0.75 -5.54 6.47
CA TYR A 243 -1.90 -5.02 7.22
C TYR A 243 -1.54 -4.65 8.67
N SER A 244 -0.24 -4.65 9.02
CA SER A 244 0.22 -4.55 10.41
C SER A 244 0.30 -3.12 10.96
N LEU A 245 0.14 -2.11 10.13
CA LEU A 245 0.22 -0.69 10.51
C LEU A 245 -0.58 -0.35 11.79
N TRP A 246 -1.74 -0.98 11.96
CA TRP A 246 -2.67 -0.75 13.06
C TRP A 246 -2.26 -1.38 14.39
N SER A 247 -1.23 -2.24 14.39
CA SER A 247 -0.65 -2.90 15.56
C SER A 247 0.45 -2.05 16.20
N ALA A 248 1.19 -2.60 17.15
CA ALA A 248 2.38 -1.97 17.74
C ALA A 248 3.43 -1.51 16.69
N ILE A 249 3.31 -1.90 15.44
CA ILE A 249 4.09 -1.37 14.30
C ILE A 249 3.95 0.16 14.19
N HIS A 250 2.90 0.77 14.74
CA HIS A 250 2.76 2.22 14.82
C HIS A 250 3.65 2.90 15.88
N LEU A 251 4.44 2.17 16.66
CA LEU A 251 5.31 2.76 17.71
C LEU A 251 6.18 3.93 17.22
N PRO A 252 6.88 3.86 16.07
CA PRO A 252 7.64 5.01 15.56
C PRO A 252 6.75 6.21 15.20
N ILE A 253 5.50 5.99 14.81
CA ILE A 253 4.52 7.06 14.57
C ILE A 253 4.16 7.75 15.89
N ALA A 254 3.87 6.99 16.94
CA ALA A 254 3.54 7.51 18.25
C ALA A 254 4.72 8.32 18.87
N LEU A 255 5.94 7.83 18.68
CA LEU A 255 7.16 8.52 19.12
C LEU A 255 7.43 9.79 18.32
N ALA A 256 7.08 9.83 17.03
CA ALA A 256 7.30 10.98 16.15
C ALA A 256 6.23 12.06 16.29
N LEU A 257 4.96 11.67 16.34
CA LEU A 257 3.79 12.54 16.18
C LEU A 257 2.92 12.61 17.44
N GLY A 258 3.22 11.82 18.48
CA GLY A 258 2.43 11.69 19.68
C GLY A 258 1.32 10.65 19.60
N ASN A 259 0.82 10.24 20.76
CA ASN A 259 -0.24 9.25 20.89
C ASN A 259 -1.57 9.67 20.24
N GLU A 260 -1.88 10.98 20.27
CA GLU A 260 -3.11 11.52 19.69
C GLU A 260 -3.17 11.34 18.16
N ALA A 261 -2.02 11.46 17.49
CA ALA A 261 -1.95 11.22 16.05
C ALA A 261 -2.28 9.76 15.71
N VAL A 262 -1.86 8.81 16.54
CA VAL A 262 -2.20 7.39 16.38
C VAL A 262 -3.69 7.17 16.65
N ASP A 263 -4.27 7.78 17.69
CA ASP A 263 -5.70 7.66 17.97
C ASP A 263 -6.56 8.16 16.80
N GLU A 264 -6.20 9.31 16.24
CA GLU A 264 -6.90 9.86 15.07
C GLU A 264 -6.74 8.99 13.82
N LEU A 265 -5.54 8.41 13.62
CA LEU A 265 -5.28 7.47 12.52
C LEU A 265 -6.19 6.23 12.63
N LEU A 266 -6.24 5.62 13.82
CA LEU A 266 -7.08 4.46 14.09
C LEU A 266 -8.57 4.80 13.95
N ALA A 267 -9.00 5.95 14.48
CA ALA A 267 -10.40 6.38 14.39
C ALA A 267 -10.84 6.67 12.94
N GLY A 268 -9.96 7.20 12.10
CA GLY A 268 -10.24 7.37 10.67
C GLY A 268 -10.43 6.03 9.96
N ALA A 269 -9.57 5.07 10.26
CA ALA A 269 -9.65 3.73 9.69
C ALA A 269 -10.89 2.96 10.18
N GLU A 270 -11.24 3.07 11.47
CA GLU A 270 -12.48 2.51 12.03
C GLU A 270 -13.73 3.12 11.37
N ALA A 271 -13.73 4.43 11.11
CA ALA A 271 -14.84 5.07 10.40
C ALA A 271 -15.05 4.48 8.98
N MET A 272 -13.95 4.13 8.30
CA MET A 272 -14.03 3.43 7.01
C MET A 272 -14.49 1.98 7.18
N ASP A 273 -14.12 1.28 8.25
CA ASP A 273 -14.65 -0.04 8.59
C ASP A 273 -16.17 -0.01 8.75
N GLN A 274 -16.68 0.99 9.47
CA GLN A 274 -18.12 1.17 9.66
C GLN A 274 -18.84 1.45 8.33
N HIS A 275 -18.24 2.30 7.46
CA HIS A 275 -18.78 2.52 6.13
C HIS A 275 -18.81 1.23 5.32
N PHE A 276 -17.71 0.47 5.32
CA PHE A 276 -17.60 -0.80 4.58
C PHE A 276 -18.61 -1.85 5.04
N LEU A 277 -18.92 -1.90 6.34
CA LEU A 277 -19.93 -2.81 6.90
C LEU A 277 -21.35 -2.37 6.61
N ALA A 278 -21.66 -1.07 6.76
CA ALA A 278 -23.04 -0.58 6.80
C ALA A 278 -23.57 -0.11 5.45
N ALA A 279 -22.71 0.40 4.55
CA ALA A 279 -23.15 0.96 3.30
C ALA A 279 -23.69 -0.12 2.33
N PRO A 280 -24.80 0.14 1.64
CA PRO A 280 -25.27 -0.72 0.56
C PRO A 280 -24.19 -0.86 -0.53
N ILE A 281 -24.13 -1.99 -1.23
CA ILE A 281 -23.10 -2.27 -2.26
C ILE A 281 -22.95 -1.10 -3.25
N ALA A 282 -24.05 -0.53 -3.74
CA ALA A 282 -24.03 0.57 -4.70
C ALA A 282 -23.46 1.90 -4.15
N ALA A 283 -23.46 2.09 -2.83
CA ALA A 283 -22.94 3.25 -2.12
C ALA A 283 -21.71 2.92 -1.25
N ASN A 284 -21.13 1.75 -1.41
CA ASN A 284 -19.96 1.29 -0.65
C ASN A 284 -18.69 1.62 -1.45
N ALA A 285 -17.95 2.65 -1.06
CA ALA A 285 -16.82 3.17 -1.82
C ALA A 285 -15.73 2.11 -2.08
N PRO A 286 -15.21 1.36 -1.09
CA PRO A 286 -14.25 0.27 -1.32
C PRO A 286 -14.76 -0.77 -2.32
N VAL A 287 -16.02 -1.17 -2.19
CA VAL A 287 -16.63 -2.19 -3.06
C VAL A 287 -16.74 -1.69 -4.50
N GLN A 288 -17.17 -0.44 -4.69
CA GLN A 288 -17.32 0.14 -6.03
C GLN A 288 -15.95 0.35 -6.71
N MET A 289 -14.93 0.77 -5.97
CA MET A 289 -13.55 0.83 -6.48
C MET A 289 -13.03 -0.56 -6.86
N ALA A 290 -13.32 -1.58 -6.06
CA ALA A 290 -12.93 -2.96 -6.36
C ALA A 290 -13.60 -3.49 -7.64
N LEU A 291 -14.90 -3.28 -7.81
CA LEU A 291 -15.64 -3.66 -9.02
C LEU A 291 -15.08 -2.95 -10.25
N ALA A 292 -14.79 -1.65 -10.17
CA ALA A 292 -14.17 -0.90 -11.25
C ALA A 292 -12.79 -1.47 -11.62
N THR A 293 -11.94 -1.79 -10.62
CA THR A 293 -10.62 -2.36 -10.88
C THR A 293 -10.71 -3.76 -11.48
N VAL A 294 -11.61 -4.62 -11.00
CA VAL A 294 -11.83 -5.96 -11.56
C VAL A 294 -12.32 -5.87 -13.01
N ALA A 295 -13.25 -4.95 -13.32
CA ALA A 295 -13.70 -4.68 -14.68
C ALA A 295 -12.54 -4.21 -15.56
N ASN A 296 -11.77 -3.23 -15.12
CA ASN A 296 -10.62 -2.70 -15.85
C ASN A 296 -9.56 -3.78 -16.10
N ARG A 297 -9.18 -4.54 -15.07
CA ARG A 297 -8.10 -5.53 -15.15
C ARG A 297 -8.49 -6.80 -15.91
N SER A 298 -9.57 -7.45 -15.50
CA SER A 298 -9.89 -8.79 -15.95
C SER A 298 -10.83 -8.82 -17.16
N VAL A 299 -11.58 -7.75 -17.42
CA VAL A 299 -12.54 -7.68 -18.52
C VAL A 299 -12.06 -6.78 -19.66
N LEU A 300 -11.52 -5.60 -19.33
CA LEU A 300 -11.08 -4.58 -20.29
C LEU A 300 -9.59 -4.68 -20.62
N GLY A 301 -8.82 -5.50 -19.87
CA GLY A 301 -7.45 -5.87 -20.20
C GLY A 301 -6.37 -4.86 -19.76
N TYR A 302 -6.69 -3.84 -18.95
CA TYR A 302 -5.65 -2.95 -18.42
C TYR A 302 -4.68 -3.71 -17.51
N ALA A 303 -3.40 -3.78 -17.92
CA ALA A 303 -2.39 -4.54 -17.18
C ALA A 303 -1.92 -3.83 -15.91
N THR A 304 -2.06 -2.51 -15.85
CA THR A 304 -1.55 -1.68 -14.77
C THR A 304 -2.62 -0.74 -14.21
N GLN A 305 -2.37 -0.17 -13.04
CA GLN A 305 -3.13 0.91 -12.44
C GLN A 305 -2.17 1.92 -11.82
N ALA A 306 -2.31 3.18 -12.16
CA ALA A 306 -1.51 4.24 -11.56
C ALA A 306 -2.21 4.83 -10.34
N ILE A 307 -1.43 5.29 -9.36
CA ILE A 307 -1.88 6.12 -8.23
C ILE A 307 -1.10 7.43 -8.30
N ALA A 308 -1.82 8.55 -8.37
CA ALA A 308 -1.25 9.88 -8.51
C ALA A 308 -1.75 10.81 -7.37
N PRO A 309 -1.08 10.81 -6.21
CA PRO A 309 -1.40 11.74 -5.14
C PRO A 309 -0.95 13.15 -5.50
N TYR A 310 -1.88 14.10 -5.49
CA TYR A 310 -1.60 15.53 -5.65
C TYR A 310 -1.39 16.20 -4.29
N ASP A 311 -0.47 15.62 -3.54
CA ASP A 311 0.13 16.13 -2.30
C ASP A 311 1.49 15.45 -2.13
N SER A 312 2.57 16.21 -2.16
CA SER A 312 3.96 15.70 -2.12
C SER A 312 4.27 14.91 -0.83
N ARG A 313 3.53 15.16 0.25
CA ARG A 313 3.67 14.43 1.51
C ARG A 313 3.25 12.97 1.40
N MET A 314 2.41 12.63 0.42
CA MET A 314 1.95 11.26 0.15
C MET A 314 2.87 10.47 -0.80
N ALA A 315 4.15 10.85 -0.94
CA ALA A 315 5.10 10.17 -1.83
C ALA A 315 5.26 8.66 -1.54
N TYR A 316 5.14 8.26 -0.29
CA TYR A 316 5.25 6.85 0.12
C TYR A 316 3.92 6.08 0.07
N LEU A 317 2.81 6.71 -0.31
CA LEU A 317 1.53 6.01 -0.50
C LEU A 317 1.61 4.98 -1.64
N VAL A 318 2.31 5.32 -2.73
CA VAL A 318 2.47 4.41 -3.87
C VAL A 318 3.25 3.14 -3.50
N PRO A 319 4.45 3.19 -2.90
CA PRO A 319 5.15 2.01 -2.41
C PRO A 319 4.34 1.16 -1.42
N TRP A 320 3.62 1.79 -0.49
CA TRP A 320 2.72 1.09 0.42
C TRP A 320 1.59 0.37 -0.31
N ALA A 321 0.93 1.04 -1.27
CA ALA A 321 -0.15 0.45 -2.06
C ALA A 321 0.34 -0.66 -3.00
N GLN A 322 1.57 -0.56 -3.53
CA GLN A 322 2.21 -1.62 -4.31
C GLN A 322 2.29 -2.92 -3.51
N GLN A 323 2.81 -2.86 -2.29
CA GLN A 323 2.84 -4.05 -1.44
C GLN A 323 1.43 -4.52 -1.09
N LEU A 324 0.56 -3.63 -0.64
CA LEU A 324 -0.81 -3.98 -0.26
C LEU A 324 -1.53 -4.72 -1.39
N GLU A 325 -1.55 -4.17 -2.59
CA GLU A 325 -2.35 -4.70 -3.71
C GLU A 325 -1.67 -5.88 -4.40
N MET A 326 -0.39 -5.74 -4.79
CA MET A 326 0.28 -6.76 -5.59
C MET A 326 0.63 -8.03 -4.80
N GLU A 327 1.02 -7.91 -3.53
CA GLU A 327 1.29 -9.07 -2.67
C GLU A 327 0.00 -9.78 -2.26
N SER A 328 -1.11 -9.05 -2.09
CA SER A 328 -2.42 -9.63 -1.78
C SER A 328 -3.05 -10.33 -2.97
N LEU A 329 -2.93 -9.76 -4.17
CA LEU A 329 -3.75 -10.11 -5.33
C LEU A 329 -2.97 -10.72 -6.50
N GLY A 330 -1.64 -10.66 -6.49
CA GLY A 330 -0.78 -11.24 -7.53
C GLY A 330 -0.75 -12.77 -7.45
N LYS A 331 -1.90 -13.41 -7.67
CA LYS A 331 -2.10 -14.86 -7.49
C LYS A 331 -2.83 -15.46 -8.66
N SER A 332 -2.50 -16.71 -8.96
CA SER A 332 -3.05 -17.47 -10.11
C SER A 332 -3.96 -18.61 -9.70
N THR A 333 -4.14 -18.85 -8.38
CA THR A 333 -4.83 -20.03 -7.85
C THR A 333 -5.96 -19.61 -6.93
N THR A 334 -7.13 -20.19 -7.13
CA THR A 334 -8.35 -19.98 -6.33
C THR A 334 -8.36 -20.84 -5.05
N ALA A 335 -9.36 -20.63 -4.20
CA ALA A 335 -9.49 -21.31 -2.91
C ALA A 335 -9.58 -22.84 -3.01
N ASP A 336 -10.08 -23.37 -4.11
CA ASP A 336 -10.19 -24.81 -4.38
C ASP A 336 -8.99 -25.39 -5.15
N GLY A 337 -7.93 -24.60 -5.35
CA GLY A 337 -6.71 -25.02 -6.02
C GLY A 337 -6.76 -24.93 -7.55
N ALA A 338 -7.86 -24.48 -8.13
CA ALA A 338 -7.99 -24.29 -9.58
C ALA A 338 -7.27 -23.01 -10.06
N PRO A 339 -6.92 -22.91 -11.35
CA PRO A 339 -6.48 -21.64 -11.92
C PRO A 339 -7.57 -20.56 -11.77
N ALA A 340 -7.18 -19.32 -11.50
CA ALA A 340 -8.11 -18.19 -11.40
C ALA A 340 -8.86 -17.90 -12.73
N GLY A 341 -8.31 -18.34 -13.86
CA GLY A 341 -8.94 -18.25 -15.18
C GLY A 341 -8.98 -16.85 -15.78
N VAL A 342 -8.66 -15.82 -15.00
CA VAL A 342 -8.60 -14.41 -15.41
C VAL A 342 -7.33 -13.76 -14.85
N PRO A 343 -6.82 -12.70 -15.49
CA PRO A 343 -5.78 -11.88 -14.87
C PRO A 343 -6.29 -11.24 -13.56
N THR A 344 -5.57 -11.46 -12.49
CA THR A 344 -5.82 -10.83 -11.17
C THR A 344 -5.02 -9.53 -11.06
N SER A 345 -4.64 -9.07 -9.93
CA SER A 345 -3.88 -7.85 -9.63
C SER A 345 -3.36 -7.04 -10.83
N PRO A 346 -3.70 -5.76 -10.99
CA PRO A 346 -2.91 -4.89 -11.85
C PRO A 346 -1.51 -4.68 -11.25
N VAL A 347 -0.53 -4.32 -12.08
CA VAL A 347 0.73 -3.75 -11.59
C VAL A 347 0.45 -2.34 -11.10
N VAL A 348 0.62 -2.10 -9.81
CA VAL A 348 0.44 -0.77 -9.20
C VAL A 348 1.72 0.03 -9.31
N TRP A 349 1.62 1.27 -9.76
CA TRP A 349 2.74 2.20 -9.88
C TRP A 349 2.24 3.63 -9.78
N GLY A 350 3.14 4.60 -9.77
CA GLY A 350 2.74 6.01 -9.73
C GLY A 350 3.79 6.90 -9.10
N LEU A 351 3.44 8.17 -9.01
CA LEU A 351 4.25 9.23 -8.40
C LEU A 351 3.33 10.38 -8.03
N THR A 352 3.77 11.24 -7.13
CA THR A 352 3.02 12.46 -6.78
C THR A 352 2.83 13.40 -7.96
N GLY A 353 1.66 14.02 -8.07
CA GLY A 353 1.47 15.18 -8.94
C GLY A 353 2.08 16.43 -8.28
N THR A 354 2.68 17.34 -9.04
CA THR A 354 2.76 17.42 -10.51
C THR A 354 3.99 16.73 -11.14
N ASP A 355 4.91 16.19 -10.35
CA ASP A 355 6.13 15.53 -10.85
C ASP A 355 5.81 14.39 -11.82
N SER A 356 4.75 13.62 -11.54
CA SER A 356 4.28 12.54 -12.41
C SER A 356 3.97 13.01 -13.84
N GLN A 357 3.47 14.24 -14.02
CA GLN A 357 3.16 14.80 -15.34
C GLN A 357 4.42 14.94 -16.21
N HIS A 358 5.56 15.24 -15.59
CA HIS A 358 6.85 15.41 -16.25
C HIS A 358 7.65 14.09 -16.34
N THR A 359 7.07 12.98 -15.89
CA THR A 359 7.72 11.66 -15.86
C THR A 359 7.06 10.69 -16.83
N PHE A 360 5.76 10.45 -16.72
CA PHE A 360 5.10 9.36 -17.45
C PHE A 360 3.72 9.71 -18.04
N PHE A 361 3.21 10.93 -17.89
CA PHE A 361 1.90 11.29 -18.45
C PHE A 361 1.90 11.30 -19.99
N GLN A 362 3.06 11.48 -20.65
CA GLN A 362 3.19 11.27 -22.08
C GLN A 362 2.67 9.88 -22.48
N TRP A 363 3.13 8.84 -21.77
CA TRP A 363 2.67 7.48 -21.99
C TRP A 363 1.19 7.30 -21.67
N MET A 364 0.72 7.86 -20.54
CA MET A 364 -0.69 7.75 -20.13
C MET A 364 -1.64 8.34 -21.17
N HIS A 365 -1.26 9.42 -21.83
CA HIS A 365 -2.10 10.10 -22.82
C HIS A 365 -2.04 9.46 -24.22
N GLN A 366 -0.88 8.96 -24.66
CA GLN A 366 -0.68 8.57 -26.06
C GLN A 366 -0.40 7.08 -26.31
N ASP A 367 -0.12 6.29 -25.27
CA ASP A 367 -0.05 4.83 -25.45
C ASP A 367 -1.39 4.27 -25.93
N ALA A 368 -1.36 3.21 -26.74
CA ALA A 368 -2.57 2.64 -27.34
C ALA A 368 -3.57 2.15 -26.30
N GLN A 369 -3.11 1.56 -25.18
CA GLN A 369 -3.97 1.05 -24.10
C GLN A 369 -4.09 2.03 -22.95
N GLY A 370 -2.98 2.65 -22.50
CA GLY A 370 -2.88 3.47 -21.31
C GLY A 370 -3.16 2.70 -20.01
N THR A 371 -3.60 3.41 -18.98
CA THR A 371 -3.84 2.83 -17.65
C THR A 371 -4.97 3.56 -16.92
N PRO A 372 -5.78 2.87 -16.09
CA PRO A 372 -6.64 3.51 -15.10
C PRO A 372 -5.81 4.26 -14.05
N VAL A 373 -6.36 5.36 -13.51
CA VAL A 373 -5.65 6.21 -12.53
C VAL A 373 -6.53 6.49 -11.32
N ASP A 374 -5.97 6.32 -10.12
CA ASP A 374 -6.52 6.87 -8.88
C ASP A 374 -5.81 8.21 -8.59
N PHE A 375 -6.52 9.31 -8.81
CA PHE A 375 -6.10 10.65 -8.39
C PHE A 375 -6.49 10.86 -6.93
N ILE A 376 -5.61 11.45 -6.13
CA ILE A 376 -5.87 11.77 -4.73
C ILE A 376 -5.51 13.22 -4.49
N ALA A 377 -6.44 14.01 -3.91
CA ALA A 377 -6.20 15.43 -3.66
C ALA A 377 -6.82 15.87 -2.34
N CYS A 378 -6.24 16.92 -1.73
CA CYS A 378 -6.83 17.59 -0.58
C CYS A 378 -7.60 18.82 -1.05
N ARG A 379 -8.87 18.98 -0.59
CA ARG A 379 -9.69 20.15 -0.94
C ARG A 379 -9.10 21.44 -0.39
N GLU A 380 -8.64 21.39 0.86
CA GLU A 380 -8.11 22.54 1.56
C GLU A 380 -6.61 22.37 1.82
N PRO A 381 -5.80 23.42 1.59
CA PRO A 381 -4.41 23.41 1.99
C PRO A 381 -4.29 23.55 3.51
N ASP A 382 -3.18 23.13 4.06
CA ASP A 382 -2.79 23.38 5.44
C ASP A 382 -1.53 24.28 5.55
N HIS A 383 -1.31 25.08 4.51
CA HIS A 383 -0.24 26.09 4.38
C HIS A 383 -0.79 27.39 3.79
N GLY A 384 -0.02 28.50 3.93
CA GLY A 384 -0.43 29.83 3.46
C GLY A 384 -0.35 30.08 1.95
N PHE A 385 0.12 29.12 1.14
CA PHE A 385 0.38 29.30 -0.31
C PHE A 385 -0.85 28.93 -1.16
N GLY A 386 -1.96 29.65 -0.99
CA GLY A 386 -3.24 29.34 -1.66
C GLY A 386 -3.18 29.34 -3.18
N ARG A 387 -2.29 30.18 -3.80
CA ARG A 387 -2.10 30.15 -5.26
C ARG A 387 -1.50 28.83 -5.75
N ASN A 388 -0.47 28.34 -5.06
CA ASN A 388 0.17 27.06 -5.39
C ASN A 388 -0.81 25.91 -5.28
N HIS A 389 -1.63 25.90 -4.23
CA HIS A 389 -2.66 24.88 -4.05
C HIS A 389 -3.70 24.90 -5.19
N ARG A 390 -4.17 26.07 -5.61
CA ARG A 390 -5.07 26.17 -6.78
C ARG A 390 -4.44 25.67 -8.06
N ILE A 391 -3.16 25.95 -8.30
CA ILE A 391 -2.42 25.42 -9.46
C ILE A 391 -2.35 23.90 -9.39
N LEU A 392 -2.05 23.33 -8.22
CA LEU A 392 -1.97 21.89 -7.98
C LEU A 392 -3.32 21.21 -8.30
N LEU A 393 -4.43 21.72 -7.75
CA LEU A 393 -5.77 21.19 -8.00
C LEU A 393 -6.19 21.35 -9.47
N ALA A 394 -5.89 22.50 -10.10
CA ALA A 394 -6.17 22.70 -11.51
C ALA A 394 -5.45 21.69 -12.39
N ASN A 395 -4.18 21.37 -12.09
CA ASN A 395 -3.42 20.33 -12.80
C ASN A 395 -4.06 18.96 -12.59
N CYS A 396 -4.42 18.59 -11.37
CA CYS A 396 -5.09 17.32 -11.07
C CYS A 396 -6.36 17.14 -11.92
N LEU A 397 -7.23 18.13 -11.90
CA LEU A 397 -8.49 18.09 -12.65
C LEU A 397 -8.29 18.13 -14.16
N ALA A 398 -7.32 18.93 -14.65
CA ALA A 398 -7.00 19.02 -16.08
C ALA A 398 -6.48 17.69 -16.62
N GLN A 399 -5.58 17.02 -15.90
CA GLN A 399 -5.07 15.71 -16.32
C GLN A 399 -6.17 14.64 -16.35
N ARG A 400 -7.04 14.63 -15.32
CA ARG A 400 -8.20 13.74 -15.29
C ARG A 400 -9.13 13.97 -16.45
N ALA A 401 -9.47 15.23 -16.75
CA ALA A 401 -10.32 15.60 -17.89
C ALA A 401 -9.69 15.20 -19.22
N ALA A 402 -8.41 15.50 -19.42
CA ALA A 402 -7.68 15.17 -20.66
C ALA A 402 -7.58 13.66 -20.89
N LEU A 403 -7.38 12.86 -19.84
CA LEU A 403 -7.37 11.39 -19.92
C LEU A 403 -8.73 10.83 -20.34
N LEU A 404 -9.82 11.44 -19.90
CA LEU A 404 -11.17 11.03 -20.31
C LEU A 404 -11.48 11.46 -21.76
N THR A 405 -11.32 12.76 -22.06
CA THR A 405 -11.79 13.35 -23.33
C THR A 405 -10.86 13.06 -24.50
N GLY A 406 -9.55 13.02 -24.26
CA GLY A 406 -8.55 12.96 -25.31
C GLY A 406 -8.48 14.26 -26.14
N LYS A 407 -7.94 14.15 -27.36
CA LYS A 407 -7.92 15.19 -28.41
C LYS A 407 -8.04 14.52 -29.77
N SER A 408 -9.04 14.87 -30.55
CA SER A 408 -9.26 14.31 -31.88
C SER A 408 -8.23 14.81 -32.88
N TYR A 409 -8.17 14.15 -34.07
CA TYR A 409 -7.31 14.59 -35.17
C TYR A 409 -7.75 15.97 -35.69
N GLU A 410 -9.06 16.22 -35.79
CA GLU A 410 -9.64 17.47 -36.27
C GLU A 410 -9.27 18.65 -35.36
N GLU A 411 -9.36 18.44 -34.05
CA GLU A 411 -8.95 19.44 -33.06
C GLU A 411 -7.44 19.72 -33.15
N ALA A 412 -6.64 18.66 -33.21
CA ALA A 412 -5.19 18.75 -33.35
C ALA A 412 -4.78 19.44 -34.64
N LEU A 413 -5.46 19.16 -35.77
CA LEU A 413 -5.22 19.79 -37.04
C LEU A 413 -5.58 21.28 -37.01
N SER A 414 -6.74 21.64 -36.47
CA SER A 414 -7.15 23.04 -36.32
C SER A 414 -6.16 23.87 -35.50
N GLU A 415 -5.63 23.28 -34.40
CA GLU A 415 -4.60 23.94 -33.59
C GLU A 415 -3.28 24.08 -34.35
N THR A 416 -2.85 23.03 -35.07
CA THR A 416 -1.57 23.01 -35.76
C THR A 416 -1.55 24.00 -36.94
N GLN A 417 -2.63 24.12 -37.70
CA GLN A 417 -2.77 25.06 -38.79
C GLN A 417 -2.65 26.54 -38.38
N ARG A 418 -2.81 26.85 -37.08
CA ARG A 418 -2.59 28.22 -36.56
C ARG A 418 -1.12 28.60 -36.46
N THR A 419 -0.22 27.60 -36.39
CA THR A 419 1.20 27.78 -36.12
C THR A 419 2.11 27.25 -37.26
N GLU A 420 1.56 26.40 -38.15
CA GLU A 420 2.25 25.79 -39.28
C GLU A 420 1.55 26.15 -40.58
N SER A 421 2.29 26.81 -41.46
CA SER A 421 1.76 27.32 -42.74
C SER A 421 1.76 26.27 -43.87
N ASP A 422 2.61 25.25 -43.80
CA ASP A 422 2.58 24.13 -44.74
C ASP A 422 1.47 23.15 -44.38
N PRO A 423 0.44 22.97 -45.24
CA PRO A 423 -0.68 22.07 -44.93
C PRO A 423 -0.26 20.59 -44.73
N ALA A 424 0.76 20.12 -45.47
CA ALA A 424 1.25 18.76 -45.35
C ALA A 424 1.95 18.54 -44.01
N GLN A 425 2.77 19.49 -43.59
CA GLN A 425 3.45 19.46 -42.31
C GLN A 425 2.44 19.63 -41.15
N ALA A 426 1.44 20.51 -41.30
CA ALA A 426 0.37 20.66 -40.32
C ALA A 426 -0.40 19.35 -40.11
N ALA A 427 -0.75 18.66 -41.21
CA ALA A 427 -1.44 17.36 -41.13
C ALA A 427 -0.57 16.28 -40.50
N LEU A 428 0.72 16.25 -40.75
CA LEU A 428 1.66 15.33 -40.12
C LEU A 428 1.76 15.58 -38.62
N LEU A 429 2.01 16.83 -38.22
CA LEU A 429 2.12 17.21 -36.80
C LEU A 429 0.81 16.98 -36.03
N ALA A 430 -0.35 17.20 -36.67
CA ALA A 430 -1.64 16.92 -36.04
C ALA A 430 -1.78 15.46 -35.60
N ARG A 431 -1.30 14.50 -36.42
CA ARG A 431 -1.32 13.06 -36.06
C ARG A 431 -0.52 12.78 -34.79
N HIS A 432 0.62 13.47 -34.59
CA HIS A 432 1.42 13.33 -33.36
C HIS A 432 0.80 13.98 -32.13
N ARG A 433 -0.21 14.84 -32.33
CA ARG A 433 -0.92 15.57 -31.26
C ARG A 433 -2.26 14.96 -30.87
N VAL A 434 -2.65 13.85 -31.49
CA VAL A 434 -3.86 13.09 -31.12
C VAL A 434 -3.65 12.42 -29.76
N HIS A 435 -4.65 12.50 -28.91
CA HIS A 435 -4.72 11.77 -27.65
C HIS A 435 -5.96 10.87 -27.68
N PRO A 436 -5.82 9.54 -27.53
CA PRO A 436 -6.96 8.61 -27.63
C PRO A 436 -8.10 8.91 -26.67
N GLY A 437 -7.83 9.41 -25.46
CA GLY A 437 -8.83 9.57 -24.40
C GLY A 437 -9.37 8.25 -23.87
N GLY A 438 -10.57 8.29 -23.26
CA GLY A 438 -11.24 7.09 -22.76
C GLY A 438 -10.48 6.32 -21.66
N ARG A 439 -9.65 7.02 -20.87
CA ARG A 439 -8.90 6.43 -19.76
C ARG A 439 -9.72 6.52 -18.49
N PRO A 440 -10.03 5.37 -17.84
CA PRO A 440 -10.78 5.39 -16.59
C PRO A 440 -9.98 6.06 -15.47
N SER A 441 -10.66 6.80 -14.60
CA SER A 441 -10.01 7.32 -13.41
C SER A 441 -10.98 7.43 -12.22
N THR A 442 -10.43 7.33 -11.02
CA THR A 442 -11.10 7.64 -9.75
C THR A 442 -10.47 8.91 -9.19
N LEU A 443 -11.26 9.80 -8.59
CA LEU A 443 -10.72 10.91 -7.81
C LEU A 443 -11.14 10.75 -6.34
N ILE A 444 -10.17 10.67 -5.45
CA ILE A 444 -10.38 10.60 -4.00
C ILE A 444 -10.02 11.97 -3.42
N VAL A 445 -11.01 12.64 -2.83
CA VAL A 445 -10.83 13.96 -2.25
C VAL A 445 -10.89 13.87 -0.73
N LEU A 446 -9.81 14.26 -0.07
CA LEU A 446 -9.75 14.47 1.36
C LEU A 446 -10.12 15.93 1.66
N PRO A 447 -10.83 16.23 2.77
CA PRO A 447 -11.00 17.63 3.21
C PRO A 447 -9.64 18.31 3.43
N ARG A 448 -8.77 17.67 4.21
CA ARG A 448 -7.35 17.99 4.47
C ARG A 448 -6.58 16.70 4.72
N LEU A 449 -5.25 16.75 4.58
CA LEU A 449 -4.40 15.64 5.00
C LEU A 449 -4.19 15.72 6.53
N THR A 450 -4.85 14.83 7.26
CA THR A 450 -4.75 14.66 8.71
C THR A 450 -4.55 13.19 9.03
N ALA A 451 -4.19 12.84 10.25
CA ALA A 451 -4.08 11.43 10.67
C ALA A 451 -5.41 10.69 10.45
N ARG A 452 -6.55 11.32 10.79
CA ARG A 452 -7.88 10.75 10.59
C ARG A 452 -8.20 10.47 9.12
N THR A 453 -8.02 11.45 8.23
CA THR A 453 -8.34 11.28 6.81
C THR A 453 -7.37 10.32 6.12
N LEU A 454 -6.11 10.29 6.56
CA LEU A 454 -5.13 9.33 6.07
C LEU A 454 -5.47 7.91 6.54
N GLY A 455 -5.88 7.72 7.80
CA GLY A 455 -6.38 6.44 8.30
C GLY A 455 -7.58 5.92 7.51
N ALA A 456 -8.55 6.78 7.21
CA ALA A 456 -9.69 6.45 6.36
C ALA A 456 -9.27 6.06 4.93
N LEU A 457 -8.32 6.78 4.33
CA LEU A 457 -7.79 6.48 2.99
C LEU A 457 -7.11 5.12 2.94
N LEU A 458 -6.29 4.78 3.93
CA LEU A 458 -5.58 3.50 3.96
C LEU A 458 -6.56 2.34 4.13
N ALA A 459 -7.54 2.46 5.02
CA ALA A 459 -8.57 1.46 5.20
C ALA A 459 -9.46 1.30 3.95
N LEU A 460 -9.73 2.39 3.20
CA LEU A 460 -10.40 2.35 1.90
C LEU A 460 -9.67 1.40 0.93
N TYR A 461 -8.34 1.54 0.81
CA TYR A 461 -7.54 0.66 -0.04
C TYR A 461 -7.48 -0.77 0.49
N GLU A 462 -7.36 -0.99 1.79
CA GLU A 462 -7.39 -2.34 2.37
C GLU A 462 -8.70 -3.07 2.06
N HIS A 463 -9.84 -2.40 2.21
CA HIS A 463 -11.15 -2.99 1.88
C HIS A 463 -11.39 -3.16 0.38
N LYS A 464 -10.86 -2.23 -0.46
CA LYS A 464 -10.83 -2.41 -1.91
C LYS A 464 -10.09 -3.69 -2.27
N VAL A 465 -8.88 -3.88 -1.76
CA VAL A 465 -8.03 -5.06 -2.02
C VAL A 465 -8.68 -6.34 -1.51
N PHE A 466 -9.24 -6.33 -0.31
CA PHE A 466 -10.01 -7.45 0.22
C PHE A 466 -11.16 -7.85 -0.72
N THR A 467 -11.95 -6.87 -1.16
CA THR A 467 -13.10 -7.10 -2.04
C THR A 467 -12.68 -7.66 -3.40
N GLN A 468 -11.57 -7.16 -3.97
CA GLN A 468 -10.98 -7.70 -5.21
C GLN A 468 -10.58 -9.18 -5.04
N GLY A 469 -9.95 -9.53 -3.93
CA GLY A 469 -9.58 -10.93 -3.63
C GLY A 469 -10.80 -11.84 -3.55
N VAL A 470 -11.89 -11.38 -2.94
CA VAL A 470 -13.16 -12.13 -2.92
C VAL A 470 -13.74 -12.29 -4.33
N LEU A 471 -13.75 -11.22 -5.13
CA LEU A 471 -14.28 -11.25 -6.51
C LEU A 471 -13.52 -12.23 -7.39
N TRP A 472 -12.21 -12.39 -7.22
CA TRP A 472 -11.38 -13.35 -7.95
C TRP A 472 -11.34 -14.73 -7.30
N GLY A 473 -11.89 -14.91 -6.10
CA GLY A 473 -11.87 -16.17 -5.34
C GLY A 473 -10.47 -16.60 -4.89
N ILE A 474 -9.55 -15.64 -4.70
CA ILE A 474 -8.15 -15.89 -4.30
C ILE A 474 -7.90 -15.54 -2.84
N ASN A 475 -6.84 -16.11 -2.22
CA ASN A 475 -6.46 -15.74 -0.85
C ASN A 475 -5.74 -14.39 -0.82
N THR A 476 -6.35 -13.40 -0.20
CA THR A 476 -5.81 -12.04 -0.07
C THR A 476 -4.66 -11.94 0.95
N PHE A 477 -4.50 -12.91 1.85
CA PHE A 477 -3.74 -12.73 3.10
C PHE A 477 -2.44 -13.54 3.19
N ASP A 478 -2.19 -14.48 2.27
CA ASP A 478 -0.93 -15.21 2.15
C ASP A 478 0.05 -14.54 1.17
N GLN A 479 1.27 -15.08 1.07
CA GLN A 479 2.35 -14.57 0.20
C GLN A 479 3.32 -15.67 -0.23
N TRP A 480 2.85 -16.83 -0.62
CA TRP A 480 3.69 -17.99 -1.00
C TRP A 480 4.71 -17.68 -2.10
N GLY A 481 4.41 -16.70 -2.97
CA GLY A 481 5.29 -16.30 -4.08
C GLY A 481 6.66 -15.75 -3.64
N VAL A 482 6.79 -15.21 -2.42
CA VAL A 482 8.07 -14.67 -1.92
C VAL A 482 8.89 -15.70 -1.13
N GLU A 483 8.32 -16.84 -0.74
CA GLU A 483 9.01 -17.82 0.12
C GLU A 483 10.09 -18.57 -0.65
N PHE A 484 9.85 -18.93 -1.91
CA PHE A 484 10.81 -19.67 -2.72
C PHE A 484 12.12 -18.89 -2.94
N GLY A 485 12.05 -17.59 -3.18
CA GLY A 485 13.23 -16.72 -3.30
C GLY A 485 14.09 -16.73 -2.03
N LYS A 486 13.46 -16.69 -0.84
CA LYS A 486 14.20 -16.75 0.44
C LYS A 486 14.95 -18.07 0.62
N VAL A 487 14.33 -19.19 0.24
CA VAL A 487 14.98 -20.52 0.29
C VAL A 487 16.22 -20.54 -0.61
N LEU A 488 16.10 -20.03 -1.84
CA LEU A 488 17.23 -19.94 -2.78
C LEU A 488 18.32 -18.99 -2.29
N ALA A 489 17.94 -17.81 -1.77
CA ALA A 489 18.89 -16.84 -1.23
C ALA A 489 19.72 -17.44 -0.09
N LYS A 490 19.09 -18.14 0.85
CA LYS A 490 19.80 -18.81 1.95
C LYS A 490 20.80 -19.86 1.45
N ARG A 491 20.45 -20.60 0.39
CA ARG A 491 21.35 -21.55 -0.24
C ARG A 491 22.52 -20.84 -0.92
N ILE A 492 22.25 -19.76 -1.68
CA ILE A 492 23.30 -18.99 -2.37
C ILE A 492 24.27 -18.37 -1.35
N ILE A 493 23.78 -17.80 -0.24
CA ILE A 493 24.65 -17.29 0.83
C ILE A 493 25.63 -18.35 1.30
N GLY A 494 25.16 -19.58 1.58
CA GLY A 494 26.04 -20.67 1.98
C GLY A 494 27.08 -21.06 0.92
N GLU A 495 26.77 -20.90 -0.37
CA GLU A 495 27.72 -21.15 -1.47
C GLU A 495 28.71 -19.98 -1.66
N LEU A 496 28.29 -18.73 -1.42
CA LEU A 496 29.19 -17.56 -1.43
C LEU A 496 30.16 -17.55 -0.28
N ASP A 497 29.77 -18.06 0.90
CA ASP A 497 30.61 -18.18 2.09
C ASP A 497 31.57 -19.38 2.05
N ALA A 498 31.35 -20.33 1.13
CA ALA A 498 32.19 -21.52 1.01
C ALA A 498 33.51 -21.18 0.33
N ALA A 499 34.63 -21.49 1.02
CA ALA A 499 35.98 -21.21 0.53
C ALA A 499 36.35 -21.87 -0.83
N ASP A 500 35.62 -22.90 -1.22
CA ASP A 500 35.85 -23.68 -2.43
C ASP A 500 35.08 -23.16 -3.67
N GLY A 501 34.34 -22.06 -3.53
CA GLY A 501 33.54 -21.53 -4.63
C GLY A 501 32.57 -22.58 -5.21
N GLY A 502 32.00 -23.42 -4.35
CA GLY A 502 31.18 -24.57 -4.72
C GLY A 502 29.90 -24.14 -5.42
N ALA A 503 30.00 -23.92 -6.74
CA ALA A 503 28.81 -23.74 -7.55
C ALA A 503 28.01 -25.04 -7.55
N GLY A 504 27.06 -25.17 -6.60
CA GLY A 504 26.19 -26.32 -6.48
C GLY A 504 25.43 -26.61 -7.80
N ALA A 505 24.65 -27.66 -7.82
CA ALA A 505 23.88 -28.08 -9.02
C ALA A 505 22.74 -27.11 -9.35
N TRP A 506 23.09 -25.88 -9.77
CA TRP A 506 22.12 -24.91 -10.30
C TRP A 506 21.74 -25.26 -11.72
N LYS A 507 20.45 -25.20 -12.03
CA LYS A 507 19.93 -25.57 -13.35
C LYS A 507 20.38 -24.59 -14.43
N ASP A 508 20.43 -23.29 -14.10
CA ASP A 508 20.80 -22.27 -15.07
C ASP A 508 22.29 -21.90 -14.98
N ALA A 509 22.87 -21.64 -16.15
CA ALA A 509 24.29 -21.34 -16.28
C ALA A 509 24.66 -19.95 -15.72
N SER A 510 23.71 -19.00 -15.73
CA SER A 510 23.93 -17.63 -15.23
C SER A 510 24.15 -17.64 -13.73
N THR A 511 23.25 -18.27 -12.96
CA THR A 511 23.40 -18.37 -11.50
C THR A 511 24.73 -19.05 -11.12
N ARG A 512 25.12 -20.16 -11.80
CA ARG A 512 26.41 -20.80 -11.55
C ARG A 512 27.60 -19.88 -11.81
N HIS A 513 27.57 -19.13 -12.91
CA HIS A 513 28.66 -18.20 -13.27
C HIS A 513 28.82 -17.12 -12.21
N TRP A 514 27.72 -16.49 -11.81
CA TRP A 514 27.79 -15.37 -10.87
C TRP A 514 28.16 -15.82 -9.46
N ILE A 515 27.69 -16.98 -8.98
CA ILE A 515 28.15 -17.51 -7.70
C ILE A 515 29.68 -17.70 -7.74
N GLY A 516 30.22 -18.36 -8.79
CA GLY A 516 31.66 -18.56 -8.90
C GLY A 516 32.48 -17.28 -8.99
N LEU A 517 31.93 -16.21 -9.62
CA LEU A 517 32.61 -14.92 -9.69
C LEU A 517 32.52 -14.13 -8.37
N LEU A 518 31.37 -14.13 -7.73
CA LEU A 518 31.10 -13.33 -6.53
C LEU A 518 31.58 -13.98 -5.23
N SER A 519 31.95 -15.27 -5.26
CA SER A 519 32.63 -15.97 -4.15
C SER A 519 34.14 -15.66 -4.06
N GLN A 520 34.67 -14.97 -5.07
CA GLN A 520 36.10 -14.56 -5.05
C GLN A 520 36.22 -13.26 -4.23
N PRO A 521 37.19 -13.15 -3.30
CA PRO A 521 37.39 -11.97 -2.45
C PRO A 521 37.80 -10.71 -3.22
#